data_8472dc432661add19ff7b6b7e606253c
#
_entry.id   8472dc432661add19ff7b6b7e606253c
#
_cell.length_a   1.000
_cell.length_b   1.000
_cell.length_c   1.000
_cell.angle_alpha   90.00
_cell.angle_beta   90.00
_cell.angle_gamma   90.00
#
_symmetry.space_group_name_H-M   'P 1'
#
loop_
_entity.id
_entity.type
_entity.pdbx_description
1 polymer ?
#
loop_
_entity_poly.entity_id
_entity_poly.type
_entity_poly.pdbx_seq_one_letter_code
_entity_poly.pdbx_strand_id
1 'polypeptide(L)'
;EKLESKVSIGRIDIDLLSKVHVYDFYVEDPEQDTLLYVNEAEARISSLNIKRDGLVLTDALVDGARFKLREMASGELNVRPIVNRLTKQKGKSTFKMYIDHIHGSDLRFSYERLEHRNPEYGIDYYDMDIRNVECCLEDFKVVEGAVSADIKEMYALERSGFEIDDLRGYFNVNMGVIEFENFVARTKRSNISIPSFIIDGENWNEYKQYIDMVD
;
A
#
# COMPACT_ATOMS: atom_id res chain seq x y z
N GLU A 1 23.63 13.73 5.44
CA GLU A 1 22.34 14.23 5.93
C GLU A 1 21.48 13.03 6.30
N LYS A 2 21.15 12.91 7.59
CA LYS A 2 20.22 11.88 8.07
C LYS A 2 18.81 12.36 7.77
N LEU A 3 18.20 11.86 6.72
CA LEU A 3 16.75 11.94 6.54
C LEU A 3 16.10 10.97 7.54
N GLU A 4 15.76 11.45 8.70
CA GLU A 4 15.07 10.69 9.74
C GLU A 4 13.57 10.85 9.53
N SER A 5 12.94 9.85 8.91
CA SER A 5 11.48 9.76 8.91
C SER A 5 11.03 9.51 10.35
N LYS A 6 10.13 10.35 10.84
CA LYS A 6 9.55 10.18 12.17
C LYS A 6 8.50 9.07 12.10
N VAL A 7 8.55 8.18 13.06
CA VAL A 7 7.50 7.18 13.31
C VAL A 7 6.96 7.43 14.70
N SER A 8 5.64 7.51 14.84
CA SER A 8 4.99 7.64 16.14
C SER A 8 3.78 6.71 16.25
N ILE A 9 3.47 6.36 17.47
CA ILE A 9 2.32 5.54 17.84
C ILE A 9 1.65 6.25 19.02
N GLY A 10 0.37 6.54 18.91
CA GLY A 10 -0.39 7.19 19.96
C GLY A 10 -0.59 6.28 21.17
N ARG A 11 -1.08 5.07 20.92
CA ARG A 11 -1.32 4.07 21.98
C ARG A 11 -1.17 2.65 21.44
N ILE A 12 -0.70 1.75 22.31
CA ILE A 12 -0.69 0.30 22.08
C ILE A 12 -1.36 -0.35 23.28
N ASP A 13 -2.38 -1.17 23.01
CA ASP A 13 -3.02 -2.04 24.00
C ASP A 13 -2.79 -3.50 23.61
N ILE A 14 -2.52 -4.35 24.57
CA ILE A 14 -2.31 -5.79 24.36
C ILE A 14 -3.27 -6.52 25.30
N ASP A 15 -4.11 -7.36 24.74
CA ASP A 15 -5.02 -8.19 25.52
C ASP A 15 -4.41 -9.55 25.90
N LEU A 16 -5.09 -10.26 26.80
CA LEU A 16 -4.65 -11.58 27.29
C LEU A 16 -4.71 -12.68 26.21
N LEU A 17 -5.33 -12.42 25.07
CA LEU A 17 -5.52 -13.37 23.97
C LEU A 17 -4.55 -13.12 22.80
N SER A 18 -3.46 -12.42 23.05
CA SER A 18 -2.42 -12.07 22.06
C SER A 18 -2.92 -11.18 20.92
N LYS A 19 -3.99 -10.41 21.15
CA LYS A 19 -4.41 -9.34 20.28
C LYS A 19 -3.65 -8.06 20.65
N VAL A 20 -3.19 -7.37 19.64
CA VAL A 20 -2.54 -6.06 19.76
C VAL A 20 -3.41 -5.04 19.05
N HIS A 21 -3.74 -3.97 19.76
CA HIS A 21 -4.42 -2.82 19.22
C HIS A 21 -3.41 -1.67 19.16
N VAL A 22 -3.33 -1.04 17.99
CA VAL A 22 -2.46 0.11 17.73
C VAL A 22 -3.35 1.27 17.31
N TYR A 23 -3.18 2.42 17.95
CA TYR A 23 -3.93 3.63 17.64
C TYR A 23 -2.98 4.74 17.22
N ASP A 24 -3.43 5.56 16.27
CA ASP A 24 -2.69 6.72 15.78
C ASP A 24 -1.26 6.39 15.35
N PHE A 25 -1.13 5.32 14.54
CA PHE A 25 0.16 5.00 13.93
C PHE A 25 0.45 5.99 12.81
N TYR A 26 1.62 6.61 12.87
CA TYR A 26 2.01 7.67 11.96
C TYR A 26 3.44 7.50 11.46
N VAL A 27 3.64 7.70 10.17
CA VAL A 27 4.94 7.71 9.51
C VAL A 27 5.07 8.96 8.65
N GLU A 28 6.13 9.73 8.89
CA GLU A 28 6.50 10.87 8.04
C GLU A 28 7.33 10.42 6.83
N ASP A 29 7.15 11.14 5.73
CA ASP A 29 8.07 11.08 4.61
C ASP A 29 9.33 11.95 4.85
N PRO A 30 10.35 11.89 3.96
CA PRO A 30 11.56 12.70 4.12
C PRO A 30 11.37 14.21 4.11
N GLU A 31 10.26 14.70 3.57
CA GLU A 31 9.91 16.13 3.52
C GLU A 31 8.98 16.55 4.66
N GLN A 32 8.81 15.69 5.69
CA GLN A 32 8.03 15.92 6.90
C GLN A 32 6.51 16.02 6.65
N ASP A 33 6.04 15.40 5.55
CA ASP A 33 4.61 15.21 5.32
C ASP A 33 4.19 13.78 5.70
N THR A 34 2.89 13.56 5.80
CA THR A 34 2.34 12.24 6.11
C THR A 34 2.60 11.27 4.97
N LEU A 35 3.30 10.16 5.23
CA LEU A 35 3.37 9.03 4.33
C LEU A 35 2.27 8.01 4.64
N LEU A 36 2.15 7.65 5.92
CA LEU A 36 1.16 6.69 6.38
C LEU A 36 0.57 7.15 7.72
N TYR A 37 -0.72 7.11 7.80
CA TYR A 37 -1.47 7.26 9.05
C TYR A 37 -2.46 6.11 9.16
N VAL A 38 -2.60 5.52 10.35
CA VAL A 38 -3.61 4.51 10.65
C VAL A 38 -4.31 4.92 11.94
N ASN A 39 -5.62 5.13 11.85
CA ASN A 39 -6.43 5.49 13.01
C ASN A 39 -6.46 4.35 14.04
N GLU A 40 -6.83 3.16 13.60
CA GLU A 40 -6.85 1.96 14.44
C GLU A 40 -6.44 0.73 13.63
N ALA A 41 -5.59 -0.11 14.25
CA ALA A 41 -5.30 -1.44 13.76
C ALA A 41 -5.38 -2.45 14.92
N GLU A 42 -6.14 -3.52 14.72
CA GLU A 42 -6.15 -4.70 15.59
C GLU A 42 -5.46 -5.84 14.86
N ALA A 43 -4.60 -6.57 15.53
CA ALA A 43 -3.99 -7.77 14.96
C ALA A 43 -3.84 -8.86 15.99
N ARG A 44 -4.03 -10.12 15.57
CA ARG A 44 -3.73 -11.29 16.38
C ARG A 44 -2.36 -11.85 16.01
N ILE A 45 -1.44 -11.85 16.97
CA ILE A 45 -0.11 -12.37 16.77
C ILE A 45 -0.13 -13.90 16.91
N SER A 46 0.18 -14.61 15.83
CA SER A 46 0.37 -16.07 15.85
C SER A 46 1.79 -16.43 16.28
N SER A 47 2.79 -15.76 15.71
CA SER A 47 4.17 -15.93 16.11
C SER A 47 5.00 -14.66 15.91
N LEU A 48 5.94 -14.44 16.82
CA LEU A 48 6.89 -13.35 16.76
C LEU A 48 8.31 -13.90 16.79
N ASN A 49 8.86 -14.23 15.64
CA ASN A 49 10.24 -14.68 15.50
C ASN A 49 11.01 -13.80 14.50
N ILE A 50 11.33 -12.60 14.94
CA ILE A 50 11.99 -11.57 14.10
C ILE A 50 13.31 -12.06 13.49
N LYS A 51 13.95 -13.07 14.08
CA LYS A 51 15.24 -13.58 13.59
C LYS A 51 15.12 -14.66 12.51
N ARG A 52 14.01 -15.39 12.44
CA ARG A 52 13.81 -16.52 11.52
C ARG A 52 12.63 -16.31 10.59
N ASP A 53 11.44 -16.09 11.18
CA ASP A 53 10.18 -16.18 10.45
C ASP A 53 9.51 -14.81 10.26
N GLY A 54 10.02 -13.76 10.94
CA GLY A 54 9.42 -12.44 10.93
C GLY A 54 8.20 -12.32 11.85
N LEU A 55 7.31 -11.41 11.49
CA LEU A 55 6.02 -11.22 12.17
C LEU A 55 4.95 -12.02 11.45
N VAL A 56 4.28 -12.91 12.16
CA VAL A 56 3.16 -13.71 11.61
C VAL A 56 1.88 -13.37 12.37
N LEU A 57 0.91 -12.85 11.65
CA LEU A 57 -0.42 -12.48 12.13
C LEU A 57 -1.46 -13.40 11.46
N THR A 58 -2.50 -13.80 12.19
CA THR A 58 -3.61 -14.55 11.61
C THR A 58 -4.67 -13.63 11.05
N ASP A 59 -5.01 -12.59 11.81
CA ASP A 59 -6.04 -11.64 11.43
C ASP A 59 -5.55 -10.23 11.69
N ALA A 60 -5.87 -9.30 10.80
CA ALA A 60 -5.68 -7.89 11.00
C ALA A 60 -6.95 -7.13 10.58
N LEU A 61 -7.39 -6.20 11.43
CA LEU A 61 -8.43 -5.22 11.13
C LEU A 61 -7.74 -3.86 11.06
N VAL A 62 -7.96 -3.12 9.99
CA VAL A 62 -7.34 -1.79 9.77
C VAL A 62 -8.44 -0.80 9.45
N ASP A 63 -8.60 0.20 10.29
CA ASP A 63 -9.60 1.25 10.13
C ASP A 63 -8.97 2.64 9.99
N GLY A 64 -9.49 3.41 9.04
CA GLY A 64 -9.10 4.79 8.83
C GLY A 64 -7.65 4.96 8.42
N ALA A 65 -7.07 4.02 7.63
CA ALA A 65 -5.71 4.17 7.15
C ALA A 65 -5.65 5.11 5.94
N ARG A 66 -4.60 5.92 5.90
CA ARG A 66 -4.32 6.87 4.83
C ARG A 66 -2.88 6.72 4.39
N PHE A 67 -2.69 6.33 3.14
CA PHE A 67 -1.37 6.20 2.53
C PHE A 67 -1.22 7.25 1.44
N LYS A 68 -0.24 8.15 1.60
CA LYS A 68 0.05 9.23 0.66
C LYS A 68 1.36 8.96 -0.06
N LEU A 69 1.25 8.55 -1.32
CA LEU A 69 2.38 8.40 -2.21
C LEU A 69 2.54 9.70 -3.00
N ARG A 70 3.74 10.26 -3.03
CA ARG A 70 4.00 11.47 -3.82
C ARG A 70 5.41 11.51 -4.38
N GLU A 71 5.56 12.21 -5.46
CA GLU A 71 6.84 12.54 -6.03
C GLU A 71 7.46 13.72 -5.24
N MET A 72 8.66 13.51 -4.72
CA MET A 72 9.43 14.56 -4.02
C MET A 72 10.12 15.50 -5.01
N ALA A 73 10.60 16.65 -4.52
CA ALA A 73 11.36 17.60 -5.31
C ALA A 73 12.61 16.99 -6.00
N SER A 74 13.10 15.86 -5.50
CA SER A 74 14.18 15.07 -6.12
C SER A 74 13.75 14.27 -7.35
N GLY A 75 12.43 14.17 -7.64
CA GLY A 75 11.85 13.29 -8.66
C GLY A 75 11.71 11.83 -8.23
N GLU A 76 12.00 11.50 -6.96
CA GLU A 76 11.80 10.16 -6.39
C GLU A 76 10.51 10.09 -5.57
N LEU A 77 9.96 8.89 -5.44
CA LEU A 77 8.80 8.66 -4.54
C LEU A 77 9.21 8.78 -3.07
N ASN A 78 8.36 9.42 -2.27
CA ASN A 78 8.55 9.63 -0.85
C ASN A 78 8.69 8.34 -0.01
N VAL A 79 8.17 7.21 -0.49
CA VAL A 79 8.31 5.89 0.15
C VAL A 79 9.70 5.27 -0.04
N ARG A 80 10.43 5.66 -1.10
CA ARG A 80 11.69 5.03 -1.49
C ARG A 80 12.77 4.99 -0.41
N PRO A 81 13.03 6.05 0.37
CA PRO A 81 14.00 6.00 1.45
C PRO A 81 13.67 4.97 2.52
N ILE A 82 12.38 4.76 2.80
CA ILE A 82 11.91 3.77 3.79
C ILE A 82 12.13 2.35 3.25
N VAL A 83 11.70 2.08 2.02
CA VAL A 83 11.93 0.79 1.35
C VAL A 83 13.42 0.47 1.30
N ASN A 84 14.25 1.43 0.91
CA ASN A 84 15.71 1.29 0.89
C ASN A 84 16.32 0.95 2.25
N ARG A 85 15.76 1.46 3.36
CA ARG A 85 16.21 1.10 4.71
C ARG A 85 15.82 -0.32 5.10
N LEU A 86 14.63 -0.74 4.72
CA LEU A 86 14.14 -2.09 4.99
C LEU A 86 14.92 -3.14 4.18
N THR A 87 15.41 -2.78 2.99
CA THR A 87 16.13 -3.68 2.08
C THR A 87 17.67 -3.62 2.20
N LYS A 88 18.25 -2.49 2.63
CA LYS A 88 19.71 -2.23 2.63
C LYS A 88 20.46 -2.65 3.90
N GLN A 89 19.95 -3.50 4.76
CA GLN A 89 20.78 -4.02 5.84
C GLN A 89 21.83 -4.98 5.27
N LYS A 90 23.07 -4.52 5.23
CA LYS A 90 24.25 -5.34 4.90
C LYS A 90 24.28 -6.58 5.81
N GLY A 91 23.95 -7.72 5.25
CA GLY A 91 24.20 -9.03 5.82
C GLY A 91 23.23 -9.48 6.89
N LYS A 92 22.04 -9.89 6.51
CA LYS A 92 21.02 -10.67 7.23
C LYS A 92 19.88 -9.88 7.86
N SER A 93 18.74 -10.35 7.50
CA SER A 93 17.38 -10.14 7.97
C SER A 93 16.67 -8.99 7.25
N THR A 94 16.20 -9.29 6.09
CA THR A 94 15.05 -8.61 5.50
C THR A 94 13.87 -8.76 6.44
N PHE A 95 13.23 -7.65 6.78
CA PHE A 95 11.96 -7.67 7.51
C PHE A 95 10.97 -8.54 6.73
N LYS A 96 10.35 -9.49 7.43
CA LYS A 96 9.31 -10.35 6.88
C LYS A 96 8.04 -10.17 7.69
N MET A 97 6.92 -10.07 7.01
CA MET A 97 5.60 -10.02 7.62
C MET A 97 4.64 -10.87 6.81
N TYR A 98 3.85 -11.65 7.50
CA TYR A 98 2.82 -12.52 6.93
C TYR A 98 1.53 -12.27 7.70
N ILE A 99 0.43 -12.06 6.98
CA ILE A 99 -0.89 -11.88 7.57
C ILE A 99 -1.85 -12.74 6.77
N ASP A 100 -2.52 -13.70 7.43
CA ASP A 100 -3.41 -14.63 6.74
C ASP A 100 -4.65 -13.90 6.20
N HIS A 101 -5.27 -13.03 7.01
CA HIS A 101 -6.45 -12.28 6.65
C HIS A 101 -6.35 -10.80 7.06
N ILE A 102 -6.68 -9.90 6.15
CA ILE A 102 -6.81 -8.45 6.43
C ILE A 102 -8.21 -7.99 6.04
N HIS A 103 -8.86 -7.28 6.96
CA HIS A 103 -10.05 -6.49 6.67
C HIS A 103 -9.72 -5.02 6.83
N GLY A 104 -9.90 -4.26 5.77
CA GLY A 104 -9.69 -2.82 5.75
C GLY A 104 -11.00 -2.06 5.61
N SER A 105 -11.19 -1.01 6.42
CA SER A 105 -12.34 -0.12 6.37
C SER A 105 -11.91 1.34 6.39
N ASP A 106 -12.65 2.20 5.69
CA ASP A 106 -12.36 3.64 5.56
C ASP A 106 -10.91 3.93 5.17
N LEU A 107 -10.36 3.14 4.23
CA LEU A 107 -9.00 3.36 3.78
C LEU A 107 -8.97 4.43 2.69
N ARG A 108 -7.85 5.14 2.60
CA ARG A 108 -7.59 6.13 1.56
C ARG A 108 -6.19 5.98 1.02
N PHE A 109 -6.08 6.00 -0.31
CA PHE A 109 -4.83 6.08 -1.03
C PHE A 109 -4.79 7.35 -1.85
N SER A 110 -3.71 8.11 -1.79
CA SER A 110 -3.49 9.23 -2.70
C SER A 110 -2.12 9.12 -3.37
N TYR A 111 -2.08 9.58 -4.61
CA TYR A 111 -0.86 9.68 -5.39
C TYR A 111 -0.78 11.06 -6.04
N GLU A 112 0.36 11.74 -5.89
CA GLU A 112 0.57 13.09 -6.38
C GLU A 112 1.94 13.19 -7.07
N ARG A 113 1.95 13.72 -8.30
CA ARG A 113 3.17 14.09 -9.03
C ARG A 113 3.49 15.56 -8.83
N LEU A 114 4.76 15.93 -9.08
CA LEU A 114 5.18 17.34 -9.10
C LEU A 114 4.53 18.11 -10.24
N GLU A 115 4.34 17.45 -11.38
CA GLU A 115 3.61 18.02 -12.51
C GLU A 115 2.11 17.79 -12.32
N HIS A 116 1.35 18.86 -12.32
CA HIS A 116 -0.09 18.79 -12.23
C HIS A 116 -0.71 18.88 -13.64
N ARG A 117 -1.65 18.01 -13.91
CA ARG A 117 -2.60 18.11 -15.01
C ARG A 117 -3.99 18.23 -14.41
N ASN A 118 -4.85 19.01 -15.01
CA ASN A 118 -6.24 19.08 -14.61
C ASN A 118 -7.09 18.64 -15.82
N PRO A 119 -7.30 17.32 -15.99
CA PRO A 119 -8.14 16.84 -17.07
C PRO A 119 -9.56 17.37 -16.89
N GLU A 120 -10.20 17.75 -17.97
CA GLU A 120 -11.58 18.25 -17.94
C GLU A 120 -12.56 17.15 -17.52
N TYR A 121 -12.23 15.88 -17.81
CA TYR A 121 -13.03 14.70 -17.52
C TYR A 121 -12.14 13.50 -17.15
N GLY A 122 -12.66 12.61 -16.30
CA GLY A 122 -12.04 11.33 -15.98
C GLY A 122 -11.08 11.40 -14.78
N ILE A 123 -10.24 10.40 -14.66
CA ILE A 123 -9.26 10.26 -13.59
C ILE A 123 -8.04 11.11 -13.91
N ASP A 124 -7.61 11.91 -12.94
CA ASP A 124 -6.30 12.55 -13.01
C ASP A 124 -5.23 11.58 -12.48
N TYR A 125 -4.52 10.92 -13.39
CA TYR A 125 -3.46 9.98 -13.05
C TYR A 125 -2.20 10.64 -12.46
N TYR A 126 -2.15 11.99 -12.45
CA TYR A 126 -1.07 12.78 -11.84
C TYR A 126 -1.42 13.20 -10.41
N ASP A 127 -2.71 13.18 -10.06
CA ASP A 127 -3.22 13.54 -8.73
C ASP A 127 -4.46 12.69 -8.40
N MET A 128 -4.21 11.41 -8.09
CA MET A 128 -5.26 10.44 -7.72
C MET A 128 -5.59 10.53 -6.23
N ASP A 129 -6.88 10.36 -5.91
CA ASP A 129 -7.36 10.30 -4.54
C ASP A 129 -8.48 9.28 -4.43
N ILE A 130 -8.10 8.07 -4.04
CA ILE A 130 -8.96 6.91 -3.89
C ILE A 130 -9.42 6.85 -2.43
N ARG A 131 -10.72 6.88 -2.22
CA ARG A 131 -11.38 7.02 -0.92
C ARG A 131 -12.35 5.89 -0.66
N ASN A 132 -12.79 5.81 0.61
CA ASN A 132 -13.78 4.84 1.07
C ASN A 132 -13.42 3.42 0.63
N VAL A 133 -12.12 3.09 0.68
CA VAL A 133 -11.68 1.76 0.31
C VAL A 133 -12.06 0.79 1.42
N GLU A 134 -12.85 -0.21 1.04
CA GLU A 134 -13.19 -1.37 1.86
C GLU A 134 -12.55 -2.58 1.23
N CYS A 135 -11.84 -3.42 1.97
CA CYS A 135 -11.18 -4.57 1.37
C CYS A 135 -11.07 -5.78 2.29
N CYS A 136 -11.05 -6.95 1.66
CA CYS A 136 -10.65 -8.21 2.26
C CYS A 136 -9.45 -8.75 1.47
N LEU A 137 -8.32 -8.91 2.15
CA LEU A 137 -7.11 -9.49 1.58
C LEU A 137 -6.78 -10.80 2.29
N GLU A 138 -6.23 -11.73 1.55
CA GLU A 138 -5.67 -12.98 2.09
C GLU A 138 -4.20 -13.12 1.69
N ASP A 139 -3.47 -13.93 2.46
CA ASP A 139 -2.07 -14.25 2.17
C ASP A 139 -1.17 -13.02 1.97
N PHE A 140 -1.42 -11.94 2.73
CA PHE A 140 -0.62 -10.74 2.65
C PHE A 140 0.82 -11.00 3.14
N LYS A 141 1.78 -10.57 2.34
CA LYS A 141 3.21 -10.79 2.60
C LYS A 141 4.01 -9.53 2.34
N VAL A 142 4.93 -9.25 3.23
CA VAL A 142 6.04 -8.31 3.00
C VAL A 142 7.33 -9.11 3.14
N VAL A 143 8.02 -9.36 2.05
CA VAL A 143 9.24 -10.17 2.01
C VAL A 143 10.25 -9.51 1.09
N GLU A 144 11.43 -9.21 1.59
CA GLU A 144 12.54 -8.65 0.80
C GLU A 144 12.18 -7.37 0.01
N GLY A 145 11.28 -6.57 0.57
CA GLY A 145 10.81 -5.34 -0.06
C GLY A 145 9.70 -5.54 -1.12
N ALA A 146 9.30 -6.77 -1.37
CA ALA A 146 8.10 -7.07 -2.13
C ALA A 146 6.87 -7.11 -1.22
N VAL A 147 5.74 -6.62 -1.72
CA VAL A 147 4.42 -6.69 -1.08
C VAL A 147 3.48 -7.46 -1.99
N SER A 148 2.85 -8.50 -1.47
CA SER A 148 1.88 -9.29 -2.24
C SER A 148 0.67 -9.67 -1.40
N ALA A 149 -0.47 -9.87 -2.05
CA ALA A 149 -1.69 -10.43 -1.45
C ALA A 149 -2.69 -10.90 -2.51
N ASP A 150 -3.61 -11.75 -2.09
CA ASP A 150 -4.85 -12.04 -2.79
C ASP A 150 -5.93 -11.05 -2.36
N ILE A 151 -6.47 -10.27 -3.30
CA ILE A 151 -7.63 -9.42 -3.11
C ILE A 151 -8.87 -10.29 -3.30
N LYS A 152 -9.60 -10.56 -2.23
CA LYS A 152 -10.86 -11.33 -2.29
C LYS A 152 -12.05 -10.45 -2.62
N GLU A 153 -12.00 -9.23 -2.13
CA GLU A 153 -13.00 -8.21 -2.35
C GLU A 153 -12.38 -6.83 -2.07
N MET A 154 -12.66 -5.87 -2.94
CA MET A 154 -12.28 -4.48 -2.71
C MET A 154 -13.28 -3.56 -3.39
N TYR A 155 -13.79 -2.60 -2.62
CA TYR A 155 -14.53 -1.44 -3.09
C TYR A 155 -13.62 -0.22 -3.06
N ALA A 156 -13.78 0.69 -4.02
CA ALA A 156 -13.03 1.94 -4.05
C ALA A 156 -13.77 3.03 -4.83
N LEU A 157 -13.63 4.28 -4.37
CA LEU A 157 -14.16 5.47 -5.02
C LEU A 157 -13.03 6.47 -5.29
N GLU A 158 -12.77 6.76 -6.55
CA GLU A 158 -11.83 7.80 -6.93
C GLU A 158 -12.51 9.18 -6.96
N ARG A 159 -11.77 10.23 -6.65
CA ARG A 159 -12.24 11.64 -6.52
C ARG A 159 -13.06 12.13 -7.73
N SER A 160 -12.76 11.68 -8.94
CA SER A 160 -13.51 12.01 -10.16
C SER A 160 -14.92 11.42 -10.21
N GLY A 161 -15.25 10.54 -9.25
CA GLY A 161 -16.49 9.78 -9.21
C GLY A 161 -16.40 8.42 -9.91
N PHE A 162 -15.21 8.01 -10.36
CA PHE A 162 -15.00 6.64 -10.83
C PHE A 162 -15.07 5.68 -9.65
N GLU A 163 -15.97 4.71 -9.74
CA GLU A 163 -16.31 3.78 -8.66
C GLU A 163 -16.04 2.34 -9.11
N ILE A 164 -15.29 1.62 -8.29
CA ILE A 164 -15.07 0.18 -8.41
C ILE A 164 -15.97 -0.49 -7.38
N ASP A 165 -16.99 -1.21 -7.86
CA ASP A 165 -17.95 -1.94 -7.00
C ASP A 165 -17.33 -3.22 -6.42
N ASP A 166 -16.41 -3.86 -7.14
CA ASP A 166 -15.73 -5.09 -6.73
C ASP A 166 -14.45 -5.26 -7.52
N LEU A 167 -13.35 -5.46 -6.82
CA LEU A 167 -12.05 -5.78 -7.38
C LEU A 167 -11.53 -7.05 -6.74
N ARG A 168 -11.02 -7.98 -7.54
CA ARG A 168 -10.41 -9.24 -7.12
C ARG A 168 -9.18 -9.55 -7.94
N GLY A 169 -8.28 -10.35 -7.38
CA GLY A 169 -7.09 -10.82 -8.05
C GLY A 169 -5.90 -10.88 -7.11
N TYR A 170 -4.81 -11.36 -7.60
CA TYR A 170 -3.54 -11.36 -6.89
C TYR A 170 -2.69 -10.18 -7.34
N PHE A 171 -1.96 -9.56 -6.42
CA PHE A 171 -0.95 -8.57 -6.75
C PHE A 171 0.39 -8.90 -6.10
N ASN A 172 1.46 -8.52 -6.80
CA ASN A 172 2.82 -8.53 -6.28
C ASN A 172 3.55 -7.26 -6.74
N VAL A 173 4.01 -6.46 -5.79
CA VAL A 173 4.68 -5.19 -6.06
C VAL A 173 6.04 -5.20 -5.40
N ASN A 174 7.07 -4.94 -6.17
CA ASN A 174 8.43 -4.72 -5.69
C ASN A 174 9.08 -3.52 -6.40
N MET A 175 10.36 -3.28 -6.17
CA MET A 175 11.05 -2.11 -6.73
C MET A 175 11.23 -2.14 -8.25
N GLY A 176 11.05 -3.30 -8.89
CA GLY A 176 11.27 -3.49 -10.33
C GLY A 176 10.06 -4.03 -11.08
N VAL A 177 9.05 -4.56 -10.37
CA VAL A 177 7.90 -5.19 -11.01
C VAL A 177 6.61 -4.89 -10.25
N ILE A 178 5.57 -4.56 -10.99
CA ILE A 178 4.19 -4.54 -10.52
C ILE A 178 3.44 -5.60 -11.32
N GLU A 179 2.96 -6.62 -10.64
CA GLU A 179 2.30 -7.78 -11.24
C GLU A 179 0.89 -7.92 -10.69
N PHE A 180 -0.06 -8.16 -11.58
CA PHE A 180 -1.42 -8.54 -11.25
C PHE A 180 -1.79 -9.82 -11.98
N GLU A 181 -2.38 -10.77 -11.27
CA GLU A 181 -2.90 -12.01 -11.84
C GLU A 181 -4.39 -12.18 -11.53
N ASN A 182 -5.11 -12.78 -12.47
CA ASN A 182 -6.54 -13.08 -12.35
C ASN A 182 -7.37 -11.85 -11.92
N PHE A 183 -6.98 -10.68 -12.45
CA PHE A 183 -7.57 -9.41 -12.11
C PHE A 183 -8.99 -9.31 -12.67
N VAL A 184 -9.96 -9.07 -11.81
CA VAL A 184 -11.35 -8.83 -12.18
C VAL A 184 -11.81 -7.56 -11.50
N ALA A 185 -12.24 -6.59 -12.29
CA ALA A 185 -12.81 -5.35 -11.79
C ALA A 185 -14.24 -5.16 -12.32
N ARG A 186 -15.16 -4.85 -11.44
CA ARG A 186 -16.54 -4.53 -11.76
C ARG A 186 -16.84 -3.09 -11.38
N THR A 187 -17.45 -2.39 -12.30
CA THR A 187 -18.01 -1.05 -12.10
C THR A 187 -19.50 -1.08 -12.44
N LYS A 188 -20.24 -0.01 -12.18
CA LYS A 188 -21.64 0.12 -12.57
C LYS A 188 -21.92 -0.13 -14.05
N ARG A 189 -20.92 0.01 -14.94
CA ARG A 189 -21.12 -0.05 -16.38
C ARG A 189 -20.19 -1.03 -17.10
N SER A 190 -19.21 -1.60 -16.42
CA SER A 190 -18.19 -2.43 -17.06
C SER A 190 -17.75 -3.59 -16.16
N ASN A 191 -17.41 -4.71 -16.81
CA ASN A 191 -16.69 -5.79 -16.20
C ASN A 191 -15.38 -5.95 -16.97
N ILE A 192 -14.26 -5.90 -16.26
CA ILE A 192 -12.91 -6.02 -16.81
C ILE A 192 -12.32 -7.30 -16.24
N SER A 193 -11.75 -8.14 -17.09
CA SER A 193 -11.01 -9.33 -16.65
C SER A 193 -9.69 -9.41 -17.40
N ILE A 194 -8.60 -9.43 -16.65
CA ILE A 194 -7.24 -9.47 -17.17
C ILE A 194 -6.55 -10.65 -16.52
N PRO A 195 -6.19 -11.73 -17.28
CA PRO A 195 -5.56 -12.91 -16.71
C PRO A 195 -4.20 -12.63 -16.06
N SER A 196 -3.40 -11.77 -16.68
CA SER A 196 -2.11 -11.32 -16.16
C SER A 196 -1.77 -9.96 -16.73
N PHE A 197 -1.20 -9.11 -15.87
CA PHE A 197 -0.73 -7.78 -16.23
C PHE A 197 0.56 -7.50 -15.47
N ILE A 198 1.62 -7.19 -16.19
CA ILE A 198 2.94 -6.93 -15.61
C ILE A 198 3.44 -5.59 -16.11
N ILE A 199 3.82 -4.73 -15.19
CA ILE A 199 4.61 -3.53 -15.46
C ILE A 199 6.00 -3.80 -14.93
N ASP A 200 6.98 -3.86 -15.82
CA ASP A 200 8.38 -4.07 -15.52
C ASP A 200 9.14 -2.75 -15.75
N GLY A 201 9.89 -2.31 -14.76
CA GLY A 201 10.66 -1.07 -14.83
C GLY A 201 11.78 -1.06 -13.81
N GLU A 202 12.97 -0.61 -14.24
CA GLU A 202 14.14 -0.55 -13.36
C GLU A 202 14.07 0.57 -12.32
N ASN A 203 13.24 1.59 -12.59
CA ASN A 203 13.12 2.77 -11.74
C ASN A 203 11.80 3.51 -11.93
N TRP A 204 11.50 4.45 -11.03
CA TRP A 204 10.25 5.22 -11.06
C TRP A 204 10.02 6.00 -12.36
N ASN A 205 11.08 6.48 -13.01
CA ASN A 205 10.93 7.24 -14.26
C ASN A 205 10.44 6.37 -15.42
N GLU A 206 10.73 5.07 -15.40
CA GLU A 206 10.17 4.15 -16.37
C GLU A 206 8.67 3.90 -16.12
N TYR A 207 8.26 3.75 -14.84
CA TYR A 207 6.82 3.66 -14.51
C TYR A 207 6.04 4.89 -14.94
N LYS A 208 6.61 6.09 -14.82
CA LYS A 208 5.97 7.33 -15.30
C LYS A 208 5.62 7.26 -16.79
N GLN A 209 6.47 6.63 -17.62
CA GLN A 209 6.23 6.52 -19.04
C GLN A 209 4.97 5.68 -19.34
N TYR A 210 4.68 4.65 -18.54
CA TYR A 210 3.43 3.90 -18.69
C TYR A 210 2.20 4.76 -18.38
N ILE A 211 2.27 5.58 -17.35
CA ILE A 211 1.19 6.54 -17.03
C ILE A 211 1.01 7.54 -18.16
N ASP A 212 2.11 8.06 -18.71
CA ASP A 212 2.09 9.05 -19.80
C ASP A 212 1.57 8.47 -21.13
N MET A 213 1.57 7.14 -21.31
CA MET A 213 1.03 6.46 -22.50
C MET A 213 -0.49 6.23 -22.42
N VAL A 214 -1.07 6.26 -21.24
CA VAL A 214 -2.49 5.95 -20.98
C VAL A 214 -3.35 7.22 -21.04
N ASP A 215 -2.73 8.39 -21.08
CA ASP A 215 -3.34 9.70 -21.00
C ASP A 215 -3.76 10.29 -22.38
#